data_1d6a84987f5437202f4f7051fe567c6d
#
_entry.id   1d6a84987f5437202f4f7051fe567c6d
#
_cell.length_a   1.000
_cell.length_b   1.000
_cell.length_c   1.000
_cell.angle_alpha   90.00
_cell.angle_beta   90.00
_cell.angle_gamma   90.00
#
_symmetry.space_group_name_H-M   'P 1'
#
loop_
_entity.id
_entity.type
_entity.pdbx_description
1 polymer ?
#
loop_
_entity_poly.entity_id
_entity_poly.type
_entity_poly.pdbx_seq_one_letter_code
_entity_poly.pdbx_strand_id
1 'polypeptide(L)'
;IKQMASSSSSSNSSNHPSAKIPPFDETNFAMWKIKALYALESVDEDMLDIVEKGPYVPMYQPLKNNVPDGTMKKTPKENWTADDKRKHGLDVRARAAISYSLPYNIFGLVQNCISAKEMMDTLTVSFEGTEEVKATQINDLNRRYEHFFAKKGETLTQTFNRFNTLVNDLRRLDQLKHRTVLV
;
A
#
# COMPACT_ATOMS: atom_id res chain seq x y z
N ILE A 1 53.73 25.75 -20.66
CA ILE A 1 52.70 24.72 -20.92
C ILE A 1 52.13 24.31 -19.56
N LYS A 2 50.96 24.86 -19.19
CA LYS A 2 50.24 24.55 -17.93
C LYS A 2 49.18 23.51 -18.28
N GLN A 3 49.32 22.30 -17.72
CA GLN A 3 48.31 21.25 -17.76
C GLN A 3 47.21 21.60 -16.75
N MET A 4 45.96 21.79 -17.23
CA MET A 4 44.76 21.86 -16.41
C MET A 4 44.30 20.46 -16.08
N ALA A 5 44.34 20.09 -14.79
CA ALA A 5 43.72 18.89 -14.29
C ALA A 5 42.20 19.12 -14.18
N SER A 6 41.44 18.38 -14.97
CA SER A 6 39.98 18.32 -14.87
C SER A 6 39.60 17.42 -13.66
N SER A 7 39.11 18.02 -12.62
CA SER A 7 38.49 17.29 -11.50
C SER A 7 37.12 16.75 -11.95
N SER A 8 37.06 15.43 -12.19
CA SER A 8 35.80 14.72 -12.36
C SER A 8 35.12 14.61 -11.00
N SER A 9 34.08 15.40 -10.79
CA SER A 9 33.14 15.21 -9.69
C SER A 9 32.34 13.94 -9.93
N SER A 10 32.74 12.84 -9.26
CA SER A 10 31.91 11.65 -9.18
C SER A 10 30.67 11.98 -8.36
N SER A 11 29.54 12.17 -9.03
CA SER A 11 28.23 12.19 -8.41
C SER A 11 27.96 10.80 -7.83
N ASN A 12 28.08 10.68 -6.51
CA ASN A 12 27.56 9.55 -5.76
C ASN A 12 26.03 9.54 -5.91
N SER A 13 25.53 8.91 -6.96
CA SER A 13 24.12 8.54 -7.04
C SER A 13 23.93 7.46 -5.98
N SER A 14 23.30 7.83 -4.88
CA SER A 14 22.83 6.90 -3.85
C SER A 14 21.89 5.89 -4.55
N ASN A 15 22.44 4.71 -4.79
CA ASN A 15 21.74 3.61 -5.47
C ASN A 15 20.76 2.98 -4.45
N HIS A 16 19.70 3.73 -4.07
CA HIS A 16 18.63 3.17 -3.25
C HIS A 16 17.77 2.26 -4.14
N PRO A 17 17.57 1.00 -3.75
CA PRO A 17 16.73 0.10 -4.51
C PRO A 17 15.33 0.72 -4.67
N SER A 18 14.84 0.74 -5.91
CA SER A 18 13.46 1.16 -6.20
C SER A 18 12.54 -0.05 -6.09
N ALA A 19 11.40 0.10 -5.44
CA ALA A 19 10.39 -0.95 -5.39
C ALA A 19 9.89 -1.25 -6.80
N LYS A 20 10.01 -2.52 -7.22
CA LYS A 20 9.48 -2.99 -8.50
C LYS A 20 8.07 -3.54 -8.28
N ILE A 21 7.10 -2.65 -8.19
CA ILE A 21 5.69 -3.05 -8.17
C ILE A 21 5.32 -3.61 -9.55
N PRO A 22 4.60 -4.76 -9.63
CA PRO A 22 4.15 -5.27 -10.92
C PRO A 22 3.18 -4.30 -11.59
N PRO A 23 3.02 -4.35 -12.94
CA PRO A 23 2.02 -3.57 -13.62
C PRO A 23 0.64 -3.77 -13.01
N PHE A 24 -0.15 -2.69 -12.95
CA PHE A 24 -1.48 -2.69 -12.38
C PHE A 24 -2.40 -3.67 -13.12
N ASP A 25 -3.15 -4.46 -12.35
CA ASP A 25 -4.13 -5.41 -12.86
C ASP A 25 -5.52 -5.05 -12.31
N GLU A 26 -6.30 -4.40 -13.14
CA GLU A 26 -7.65 -3.96 -12.80
C GLU A 26 -8.59 -5.13 -12.53
N THR A 27 -8.39 -6.26 -13.24
CA THR A 27 -9.22 -7.46 -13.10
C THR A 27 -8.93 -8.24 -11.82
N ASN A 28 -7.75 -8.04 -11.24
CA ASN A 28 -7.32 -8.71 -10.03
C ASN A 28 -6.59 -7.76 -9.06
N PHE A 29 -7.26 -6.64 -8.76
CA PHE A 29 -6.74 -5.59 -7.90
C PHE A 29 -6.23 -6.11 -6.54
N ALA A 30 -6.98 -7.02 -5.89
CA ALA A 30 -6.58 -7.57 -4.60
C ALA A 30 -5.21 -8.26 -4.65
N MET A 31 -4.93 -9.05 -5.70
CA MET A 31 -3.64 -9.71 -5.88
C MET A 31 -2.54 -8.70 -6.23
N TRP A 32 -2.84 -7.72 -7.08
CA TRP A 32 -1.91 -6.63 -7.38
C TRP A 32 -1.52 -5.88 -6.10
N LYS A 33 -2.49 -5.50 -5.26
CA LYS A 33 -2.28 -4.80 -3.99
C LYS A 33 -1.33 -5.57 -3.06
N ILE A 34 -1.55 -6.88 -2.89
CA ILE A 34 -0.67 -7.73 -2.08
C ILE A 34 0.77 -7.71 -2.62
N LYS A 35 0.94 -7.89 -3.93
CA LYS A 35 2.27 -7.85 -4.56
C LYS A 35 2.92 -6.47 -4.46
N ALA A 36 2.14 -5.40 -4.56
CA ALA A 36 2.63 -4.04 -4.39
C ALA A 36 3.15 -3.80 -2.97
N LEU A 37 2.41 -4.24 -1.94
CA LEU A 37 2.84 -4.14 -0.55
C LEU A 37 4.13 -4.93 -0.29
N TYR A 38 4.25 -6.17 -0.78
CA TYR A 38 5.49 -6.95 -0.68
C TYR A 38 6.68 -6.31 -1.39
N ALA A 39 6.44 -5.69 -2.57
CA ALA A 39 7.49 -4.99 -3.29
C ALA A 39 7.99 -3.75 -2.52
N LEU A 40 7.09 -3.03 -1.85
CA LEU A 40 7.44 -1.88 -1.01
C LEU A 40 8.20 -2.31 0.24
N GLU A 41 7.70 -3.31 0.97
CA GLU A 41 8.34 -3.88 2.17
C GLU A 41 9.74 -4.42 1.88
N SER A 42 9.97 -5.02 0.70
CA SER A 42 11.28 -5.53 0.27
C SER A 42 12.36 -4.46 0.12
N VAL A 43 11.98 -3.19 -0.01
CA VAL A 43 12.91 -2.05 -0.15
C VAL A 43 13.28 -1.45 1.21
N ASP A 44 12.29 -1.34 2.09
CA ASP A 44 12.47 -0.83 3.45
C ASP A 44 11.27 -1.29 4.30
N GLU A 45 11.54 -1.89 5.46
CA GLU A 45 10.51 -2.43 6.38
C GLU A 45 9.52 -1.36 6.84
N ASP A 46 9.98 -0.10 6.99
CA ASP A 46 9.11 1.02 7.38
C ASP A 46 8.16 1.46 6.24
N MET A 47 8.35 1.00 4.99
CA MET A 47 7.47 1.41 3.87
C MET A 47 6.04 0.88 4.01
N LEU A 48 5.87 -0.32 4.58
CA LEU A 48 4.54 -0.88 4.83
C LEU A 48 3.77 0.01 5.80
N ASP A 49 4.41 0.40 6.91
CA ASP A 49 3.83 1.32 7.91
C ASP A 49 3.43 2.66 7.29
N ILE A 50 4.24 3.22 6.39
CA ILE A 50 3.94 4.48 5.70
C ILE A 50 2.69 4.36 4.82
N VAL A 51 2.52 3.23 4.13
CA VAL A 51 1.34 3.00 3.27
C VAL A 51 0.09 2.70 4.09
N GLU A 52 0.22 2.03 5.23
CA GLU A 52 -0.91 1.67 6.09
C GLU A 52 -1.33 2.81 7.04
N LYS A 53 -0.36 3.46 7.69
CA LYS A 53 -0.61 4.47 8.74
C LYS A 53 -0.50 5.91 8.22
N GLY A 54 0.18 6.12 7.09
CA GLY A 54 0.43 7.43 6.50
C GLY A 54 1.88 7.90 6.69
N PRO A 55 2.22 9.08 6.13
CA PRO A 55 3.57 9.61 6.14
C PRO A 55 4.07 9.87 7.56
N TYR A 56 5.31 9.47 7.83
CA TYR A 56 5.97 9.71 9.11
C TYR A 56 6.14 11.21 9.36
N VAL A 57 5.69 11.66 10.52
CA VAL A 57 5.85 13.04 10.99
C VAL A 57 6.46 13.01 12.39
N PRO A 58 7.74 13.45 12.56
CA PRO A 58 8.36 13.50 13.87
C PRO A 58 7.61 14.44 14.81
N MET A 59 7.36 13.96 16.03
CA MET A 59 6.66 14.72 17.07
C MET A 59 7.57 14.88 18.28
N TYR A 60 7.44 16.00 18.98
CA TYR A 60 8.11 16.22 20.27
C TYR A 60 7.14 16.79 21.30
N GLN A 61 7.48 16.59 22.55
CA GLN A 61 6.72 17.15 23.67
C GLN A 61 7.48 18.34 24.25
N PRO A 62 6.94 19.57 24.14
CA PRO A 62 7.57 20.73 24.74
C PRO A 62 7.67 20.62 26.26
N LEU A 63 8.76 21.16 26.84
CA LEU A 63 8.92 21.27 28.28
C LEU A 63 8.47 22.67 28.72
N LYS A 64 7.65 22.75 29.79
CA LYS A 64 7.32 23.96 30.49
C LYS A 64 7.86 23.82 31.92
N ASN A 65 8.78 24.69 32.30
CA ASN A 65 9.49 24.62 33.60
C ASN A 65 10.14 23.24 33.85
N ASN A 66 10.79 22.64 32.82
CA ASN A 66 11.40 21.31 32.83
C ASN A 66 10.40 20.14 33.04
N VAL A 67 9.12 20.37 32.90
CA VAL A 67 8.07 19.33 32.94
C VAL A 67 7.39 19.26 31.59
N PRO A 68 7.13 18.07 31.03
CA PRO A 68 6.36 17.93 29.80
C PRO A 68 5.01 18.64 29.92
N ASP A 69 4.66 19.51 28.94
CA ASP A 69 3.41 20.30 28.99
C ASP A 69 2.16 19.48 28.59
N GLY A 70 2.33 18.19 28.27
CA GLY A 70 1.24 17.28 27.89
C GLY A 70 0.82 17.40 26.42
N THR A 71 1.37 18.35 25.65
CA THR A 71 1.02 18.54 24.24
C THR A 71 2.09 17.97 23.32
N MET A 72 1.67 17.31 22.22
CA MET A 72 2.59 16.85 21.17
C MET A 72 2.61 17.87 20.03
N LYS A 73 3.80 18.30 19.62
CA LYS A 73 3.99 19.23 18.50
C LYS A 73 4.88 18.63 17.42
N LYS A 74 4.65 19.04 16.18
CA LYS A 74 5.50 18.62 15.06
C LYS A 74 6.90 19.14 15.24
N THR A 75 7.90 18.25 15.12
CA THR A 75 9.31 18.64 15.18
C THR A 75 9.67 19.50 13.97
N PRO A 76 10.23 20.70 14.16
CA PRO A 76 10.74 21.52 13.04
C PRO A 76 11.75 20.73 12.20
N LYS A 77 11.74 20.92 10.88
CA LYS A 77 12.60 20.15 9.96
C LYS A 77 14.10 20.30 10.24
N GLU A 78 14.50 21.42 10.80
CA GLU A 78 15.88 21.70 11.20
C GLU A 78 16.39 20.74 12.30
N ASN A 79 15.47 20.26 13.14
CA ASN A 79 15.76 19.37 14.26
C ASN A 79 15.56 17.89 13.93
N TRP A 80 15.27 17.56 12.66
CA TRP A 80 15.09 16.18 12.25
C TRP A 80 16.40 15.41 12.25
N THR A 81 16.37 14.24 12.86
CA THR A 81 17.47 13.27 12.80
C THR A 81 17.65 12.73 11.39
N ALA A 82 18.73 12.01 11.14
CA ALA A 82 18.94 11.31 9.87
C ALA A 82 17.84 10.27 9.61
N ASP A 83 17.38 9.58 10.67
CA ASP A 83 16.28 8.59 10.57
C ASP A 83 14.93 9.25 10.30
N ASP A 84 14.64 10.39 10.92
CA ASP A 84 13.42 11.16 10.62
C ASP A 84 13.35 11.55 9.14
N LYS A 85 14.48 12.01 8.60
CA LYS A 85 14.59 12.38 7.17
C LYS A 85 14.42 11.16 6.27
N ARG A 86 15.02 10.02 6.64
CA ARG A 86 14.87 8.75 5.94
C ARG A 86 13.39 8.35 5.89
N LYS A 87 12.74 8.21 7.04
CA LYS A 87 11.33 7.79 7.16
C LYS A 87 10.38 8.73 6.41
N HIS A 88 10.57 10.03 6.53
CA HIS A 88 9.78 11.01 5.77
C HIS A 88 9.95 10.84 4.25
N GLY A 89 11.16 10.50 3.79
CA GLY A 89 11.44 10.24 2.38
C GLY A 89 10.80 8.97 1.82
N LEU A 90 10.43 8.01 2.68
CA LEU A 90 9.81 6.76 2.25
C LEU A 90 8.44 6.97 1.61
N ASP A 91 7.64 7.92 2.09
CA ASP A 91 6.35 8.26 1.46
C ASP A 91 6.52 8.70 0.00
N VAL A 92 7.51 9.55 -0.26
CA VAL A 92 7.80 10.02 -1.63
C VAL A 92 8.21 8.84 -2.53
N ARG A 93 9.04 7.94 -2.02
CA ARG A 93 9.50 6.75 -2.75
C ARG A 93 8.35 5.76 -2.99
N ALA A 94 7.49 5.54 -1.99
CA ALA A 94 6.31 4.70 -2.11
C ALA A 94 5.32 5.27 -3.14
N ARG A 95 5.02 6.58 -3.09
CA ARG A 95 4.19 7.25 -4.09
C ARG A 95 4.74 7.11 -5.50
N ALA A 96 6.03 7.31 -5.68
CA ALA A 96 6.67 7.14 -6.98
C ALA A 96 6.53 5.70 -7.49
N ALA A 97 6.83 4.69 -6.65
CA ALA A 97 6.73 3.28 -7.02
C ALA A 97 5.30 2.88 -7.41
N ILE A 98 4.29 3.32 -6.64
CA ILE A 98 2.88 3.10 -6.95
C ILE A 98 2.55 3.78 -8.29
N SER A 99 2.89 5.06 -8.46
CA SER A 99 2.59 5.81 -9.69
C SER A 99 3.13 5.15 -10.95
N TYR A 100 4.36 4.64 -10.91
CA TYR A 100 4.98 3.97 -12.07
C TYR A 100 4.35 2.61 -12.41
N SER A 101 3.63 1.99 -11.50
CA SER A 101 2.91 0.74 -11.75
C SER A 101 1.54 0.94 -12.38
N LEU A 102 0.98 2.17 -12.32
CA LEU A 102 -0.36 2.49 -12.77
C LEU A 102 -0.38 2.92 -14.23
N PRO A 103 -1.36 2.45 -15.05
CA PRO A 103 -1.61 3.02 -16.35
C PRO A 103 -2.17 4.45 -16.22
N TYR A 104 -2.06 5.24 -17.29
CA TYR A 104 -2.38 6.67 -17.27
C TYR A 104 -3.82 6.99 -16.80
N ASN A 105 -4.79 6.20 -17.27
CA ASN A 105 -6.21 6.36 -16.89
C ASN A 105 -6.44 6.13 -15.38
N ILE A 106 -5.74 5.16 -14.78
CA ILE A 106 -5.85 4.87 -13.34
C ILE A 106 -5.05 5.87 -12.51
N PHE A 107 -3.89 6.31 -13.01
CA PHE A 107 -3.12 7.37 -12.33
C PHE A 107 -3.95 8.65 -12.13
N GLY A 108 -4.85 8.96 -13.06
CA GLY A 108 -5.79 10.09 -12.93
C GLY A 108 -6.64 10.08 -11.65
N LEU A 109 -6.94 8.90 -11.09
CA LEU A 109 -7.70 8.77 -9.84
C LEU A 109 -6.90 9.22 -8.60
N VAL A 110 -5.58 9.05 -8.65
CA VAL A 110 -4.69 9.25 -7.49
C VAL A 110 -3.71 10.42 -7.63
N GLN A 111 -3.72 11.13 -8.77
CA GLN A 111 -2.77 12.20 -9.06
C GLN A 111 -2.75 13.34 -8.03
N ASN A 112 -3.88 13.58 -7.35
CA ASN A 112 -4.03 14.63 -6.34
C ASN A 112 -3.78 14.14 -4.91
N CYS A 113 -3.51 12.83 -4.72
CA CYS A 113 -3.23 12.28 -3.40
C CYS A 113 -1.89 12.80 -2.85
N ILE A 114 -1.89 13.22 -1.60
CA ILE A 114 -0.72 13.82 -0.95
C ILE A 114 0.20 12.80 -0.27
N SER A 115 -0.26 11.55 -0.10
CA SER A 115 0.48 10.46 0.53
C SER A 115 0.29 9.12 -0.18
N ALA A 116 1.23 8.19 0.03
CA ALA A 116 1.13 6.82 -0.47
C ALA A 116 -0.06 6.07 0.12
N LYS A 117 -0.40 6.34 1.40
CA LYS A 117 -1.61 5.84 2.04
C LYS A 117 -2.85 6.28 1.27
N GLU A 118 -3.01 7.57 1.05
CA GLU A 118 -4.18 8.11 0.35
C GLU A 118 -4.33 7.54 -1.07
N MET A 119 -3.20 7.36 -1.78
CA MET A 119 -3.21 6.69 -3.09
C MET A 119 -3.74 5.26 -2.99
N MET A 120 -3.24 4.48 -2.03
CA MET A 120 -3.64 3.08 -1.84
C MET A 120 -5.10 2.96 -1.36
N ASP A 121 -5.53 3.85 -0.46
CA ASP A 121 -6.92 3.92 0.02
C ASP A 121 -7.88 4.27 -1.13
N THR A 122 -7.54 5.26 -1.96
CA THR A 122 -8.33 5.66 -3.13
C THR A 122 -8.47 4.51 -4.13
N LEU A 123 -7.37 3.81 -4.45
CA LEU A 123 -7.40 2.64 -5.31
C LEU A 123 -8.24 1.51 -4.69
N THR A 124 -8.10 1.29 -3.37
CA THR A 124 -8.86 0.27 -2.65
C THR A 124 -10.36 0.53 -2.74
N VAL A 125 -10.80 1.76 -2.48
CA VAL A 125 -12.22 2.14 -2.60
C VAL A 125 -12.71 2.00 -4.04
N SER A 126 -11.89 2.39 -5.02
CA SER A 126 -12.27 2.34 -6.44
C SER A 126 -12.43 0.92 -6.99
N PHE A 127 -11.61 -0.04 -6.54
CA PHE A 127 -11.55 -1.40 -7.11
C PHE A 127 -12.06 -2.50 -6.19
N GLU A 128 -12.06 -2.31 -4.86
CA GLU A 128 -12.65 -3.25 -3.90
C GLU A 128 -14.04 -2.80 -3.41
N GLY A 129 -14.36 -1.51 -3.56
CA GLY A 129 -15.57 -0.90 -3.02
C GLY A 129 -15.46 -0.49 -1.56
N THR A 130 -16.53 0.14 -1.07
CA THR A 130 -16.65 0.52 0.34
C THR A 130 -16.88 -0.70 1.24
N GLU A 131 -16.76 -0.52 2.55
CA GLU A 131 -17.01 -1.60 3.53
C GLU A 131 -18.44 -2.15 3.43
N GLU A 132 -19.43 -1.32 3.09
CA GLU A 132 -20.81 -1.76 2.85
C GLU A 132 -20.93 -2.64 1.62
N VAL A 133 -20.22 -2.31 0.53
CA VAL A 133 -20.18 -3.10 -0.70
C VAL A 133 -19.49 -4.44 -0.42
N LYS A 134 -18.37 -4.44 0.31
CA LYS A 134 -17.66 -5.66 0.72
C LYS A 134 -18.56 -6.55 1.59
N ALA A 135 -19.24 -5.98 2.59
CA ALA A 135 -20.17 -6.72 3.44
C ALA A 135 -21.29 -7.37 2.63
N THR A 136 -21.84 -6.66 1.64
CA THR A 136 -22.87 -7.19 0.74
C THR A 136 -22.34 -8.34 -0.10
N GLN A 137 -21.12 -8.23 -0.64
CA GLN A 137 -20.47 -9.30 -1.40
C GLN A 137 -20.20 -10.54 -0.54
N ILE A 138 -19.75 -10.36 0.71
CA ILE A 138 -19.55 -11.47 1.66
C ILE A 138 -20.87 -12.19 1.93
N ASN A 139 -21.94 -11.45 2.18
CA ASN A 139 -23.27 -12.03 2.43
C ASN A 139 -23.79 -12.81 1.20
N ASP A 140 -23.59 -12.29 -0.02
CA ASP A 140 -23.97 -13.01 -1.25
C ASP A 140 -23.15 -14.30 -1.44
N LEU A 141 -21.83 -14.24 -1.21
CA LEU A 141 -20.98 -15.43 -1.30
C LEU A 141 -21.32 -16.46 -0.24
N ASN A 142 -21.62 -16.05 1.01
CA ASN A 142 -22.07 -16.97 2.07
C ASN A 142 -23.38 -17.66 1.67
N ARG A 143 -24.34 -16.91 1.16
CA ARG A 143 -25.60 -17.48 0.66
C ARG A 143 -25.36 -18.48 -0.48
N ARG A 144 -24.45 -18.16 -1.41
CA ARG A 144 -24.07 -19.08 -2.51
C ARG A 144 -23.35 -20.33 -1.99
N TYR A 145 -22.59 -20.23 -0.91
CA TYR A 145 -21.92 -21.34 -0.25
C TYR A 145 -22.95 -22.26 0.45
N GLU A 146 -23.87 -21.70 1.23
CA GLU A 146 -24.92 -22.42 1.93
C GLU A 146 -25.86 -23.17 0.98
N HIS A 147 -26.13 -22.59 -0.19
CA HIS A 147 -26.98 -23.18 -1.23
C HIS A 147 -26.18 -23.86 -2.34
N PHE A 148 -24.93 -24.23 -2.07
CA PHE A 148 -24.11 -24.87 -3.09
C PHE A 148 -24.57 -26.31 -3.36
N PHE A 149 -24.83 -26.64 -4.62
CA PHE A 149 -25.14 -27.99 -5.08
C PHE A 149 -24.61 -28.23 -6.50
N ALA A 150 -24.44 -29.51 -6.86
CA ALA A 150 -24.06 -29.90 -8.22
C ALA A 150 -25.21 -29.61 -9.19
N LYS A 151 -24.91 -28.95 -10.31
CA LYS A 151 -25.92 -28.65 -11.33
C LYS A 151 -26.19 -29.90 -12.18
N LYS A 152 -27.42 -30.02 -12.69
CA LYS A 152 -27.79 -31.12 -13.59
C LYS A 152 -26.88 -31.12 -14.84
N GLY A 153 -26.22 -32.24 -15.09
CA GLY A 153 -25.27 -32.41 -16.20
C GLY A 153 -23.84 -31.91 -15.93
N GLU A 154 -23.58 -31.43 -14.72
CA GLU A 154 -22.23 -31.02 -14.28
C GLU A 154 -21.40 -32.24 -13.89
N THR A 155 -20.16 -32.32 -14.37
CA THR A 155 -19.22 -33.39 -13.93
C THR A 155 -18.70 -33.11 -12.52
N LEU A 156 -18.20 -34.11 -11.81
CA LEU A 156 -17.59 -33.94 -10.50
C LEU A 156 -16.45 -32.91 -10.51
N THR A 157 -15.60 -32.94 -11.54
CA THR A 157 -14.49 -31.99 -11.71
C THR A 157 -14.98 -30.56 -11.88
N GLN A 158 -16.04 -30.35 -12.66
CA GLN A 158 -16.64 -29.01 -12.84
C GLN A 158 -17.25 -28.49 -11.54
N THR A 159 -18.00 -29.35 -10.83
CA THR A 159 -18.57 -29.03 -9.51
C THR A 159 -17.48 -28.66 -8.53
N PHE A 160 -16.40 -29.46 -8.45
CA PHE A 160 -15.27 -29.22 -7.56
C PHE A 160 -14.54 -27.90 -7.89
N ASN A 161 -14.28 -27.63 -9.15
CA ASN A 161 -13.65 -26.36 -9.56
C ASN A 161 -14.52 -25.16 -9.19
N ARG A 162 -15.82 -25.23 -9.40
CA ARG A 162 -16.77 -24.18 -9.04
C ARG A 162 -16.84 -23.97 -7.52
N PHE A 163 -16.81 -25.05 -6.75
CA PHE A 163 -16.74 -25.00 -5.29
C PHE A 163 -15.44 -24.31 -4.80
N ASN A 164 -14.29 -24.73 -5.34
CA ASN A 164 -13.01 -24.14 -4.99
C ASN A 164 -12.94 -22.64 -5.31
N THR A 165 -13.49 -22.22 -6.46
CA THR A 165 -13.58 -20.79 -6.80
C THR A 165 -14.37 -20.04 -5.74
N LEU A 166 -15.54 -20.53 -5.35
CA LEU A 166 -16.39 -19.91 -4.34
C LEU A 166 -15.70 -19.83 -2.96
N VAL A 167 -15.02 -20.89 -2.53
CA VAL A 167 -14.26 -20.90 -1.27
C VAL A 167 -13.07 -19.92 -1.32
N ASN A 168 -12.38 -19.82 -2.45
CA ASN A 168 -11.28 -18.88 -2.60
C ASN A 168 -11.77 -17.43 -2.59
N ASP A 169 -12.90 -17.12 -3.20
CA ASP A 169 -13.52 -15.80 -3.15
C ASP A 169 -13.92 -15.41 -1.73
N LEU A 170 -14.51 -16.32 -0.97
CA LEU A 170 -14.83 -16.11 0.45
C LEU A 170 -13.58 -15.85 1.29
N ARG A 171 -12.55 -16.68 1.15
CA ARG A 171 -11.28 -16.50 1.87
C ARG A 171 -10.62 -15.17 1.56
N ARG A 172 -10.63 -14.75 0.31
CA ARG A 172 -10.07 -13.47 -0.13
C ARG A 172 -10.74 -12.30 0.58
N LEU A 173 -12.07 -12.26 0.63
CA LEU A 173 -12.81 -11.17 1.27
C LEU A 173 -12.71 -11.21 2.80
N ASP A 174 -12.66 -12.39 3.42
CA ASP A 174 -12.50 -12.54 4.87
C ASP A 174 -11.11 -12.10 5.35
N GLN A 175 -10.05 -12.42 4.60
CA GLN A 175 -8.68 -11.93 4.87
C GLN A 175 -8.58 -10.41 4.79
N LEU A 176 -9.29 -9.77 3.87
CA LEU A 176 -9.37 -8.30 3.77
C LEU A 176 -10.01 -7.70 5.02
N LYS A 177 -11.03 -8.35 5.59
CA LYS A 177 -11.72 -7.92 6.81
C LYS A 177 -10.82 -8.01 8.05
N HIS A 178 -10.04 -9.09 8.20
CA HIS A 178 -9.15 -9.28 9.34
C HIS A 178 -7.96 -8.32 9.35
N ARG A 179 -7.45 -7.88 8.20
CA ARG A 179 -6.38 -6.87 8.13
C ARG A 179 -6.85 -5.47 8.53
N THR A 180 -8.12 -5.15 8.35
CA THR A 180 -8.70 -3.84 8.73
C THR A 180 -8.98 -3.74 10.24
N VAL A 181 -9.07 -4.87 10.96
CA VAL A 181 -9.40 -4.92 12.40
C VAL A 181 -8.15 -4.91 13.30
N LEU A 182 -6.95 -5.06 12.75
CA LEU A 182 -5.68 -5.08 13.50
C LEU A 182 -4.95 -3.72 13.53
N VAL A 183 -5.68 -2.61 13.33
CA VAL A 183 -5.15 -1.23 13.44
C VAL A 183 -5.81 -0.53 14.62
#